data_40c63ee674cec49f87a6f6c5e5de556d
#
_entry.id   40c63ee674cec49f87a6f6c5e5de556d
#
_cell.length_a   1.000
_cell.length_b   1.000
_cell.length_c   1.000
_cell.angle_alpha   90.00
_cell.angle_beta   90.00
_cell.angle_gamma   90.00
#
_symmetry.space_group_name_H-M   'P 1'
#
loop_
_entity.id
_entity.type
_entity.pdbx_description
1 polymer ?
#
loop_
_entity_poly.entity_id
_entity_poly.type
_entity_poly.pdbx_seq_one_letter_code
_entity_poly.pdbx_strand_id
1 'polypeptide(L)'
;EGNGSYQVKVFENIQGTQYSQAFSQSLNVDITDTFGPFLYPNQYVNFNPASAAVQKGAELSAGAADQIGVVTAIYNYVINNLTYDTAKAQSVQSGYLPNVDVVLAQHTGICFDYAALMTAMLRSQNIPTKLVVGYTGSLYHAWINVYLDGQGWVDNVIYFDGHDWKLMDPTFASSGKQSREIMQYIGNGSNYKAKYSY
;
A
#
# COMPACT_ATOMS: atom_id res chain seq x y z
N GLU A 1 -11.16 1.95 -10.18
CA GLU A 1 -12.18 2.72 -10.87
C GLU A 1 -11.47 3.61 -11.88
N GLY A 2 -12.14 4.17 -12.85
CA GLY A 2 -11.54 4.93 -13.96
C GLY A 2 -12.48 6.03 -14.46
N ASN A 3 -12.28 6.47 -15.68
CA ASN A 3 -13.19 7.40 -16.35
C ASN A 3 -14.58 6.80 -16.49
N GLY A 4 -15.62 7.61 -16.31
CA GLY A 4 -16.99 7.15 -16.48
C GLY A 4 -18.02 7.95 -15.71
N SER A 5 -19.26 7.46 -15.76
CA SER A 5 -20.36 8.07 -15.03
C SER A 5 -20.55 7.38 -13.68
N TYR A 6 -20.57 8.18 -12.62
CA TYR A 6 -20.70 7.74 -11.23
C TYR A 6 -21.97 8.35 -10.62
N GLN A 7 -22.55 7.62 -9.68
CA GLN A 7 -23.67 8.09 -8.91
C GLN A 7 -23.31 8.14 -7.41
N VAL A 8 -23.32 9.33 -6.83
CA VAL A 8 -23.17 9.53 -5.39
C VAL A 8 -24.56 9.51 -4.77
N LYS A 9 -24.79 8.65 -3.77
CA LYS A 9 -26.04 8.59 -3.01
C LYS A 9 -25.75 8.77 -1.52
N VAL A 10 -26.52 9.61 -0.89
CA VAL A 10 -26.52 9.77 0.57
C VAL A 10 -27.80 9.17 1.13
N PHE A 11 -27.64 8.36 2.16
CA PHE A 11 -28.75 7.72 2.86
C PHE A 11 -28.77 8.21 4.30
N GLU A 12 -29.94 8.56 4.77
CA GLU A 12 -30.22 8.92 6.16
C GLU A 12 -30.69 7.66 6.90
N ASN A 13 -30.13 7.40 8.07
CA ASN A 13 -30.62 6.33 8.93
C ASN A 13 -31.95 6.74 9.57
N ILE A 14 -32.99 5.97 9.35
CA ILE A 14 -34.32 6.22 9.91
C ILE A 14 -34.48 5.48 11.24
N GLN A 15 -34.17 4.18 11.27
CA GLN A 15 -34.24 3.37 12.49
C GLN A 15 -33.45 2.08 12.32
N GLY A 16 -32.57 1.76 13.24
CA GLY A 16 -31.79 0.51 13.22
C GLY A 16 -30.97 0.37 11.92
N THR A 17 -31.32 -0.60 11.08
CA THR A 17 -30.69 -0.86 9.78
C THR A 17 -31.49 -0.30 8.58
N GLN A 18 -32.54 0.47 8.84
CA GLN A 18 -33.36 1.07 7.80
C GLN A 18 -32.82 2.43 7.39
N TYR A 19 -32.65 2.64 6.10
CA TYR A 19 -32.13 3.87 5.51
C TYR A 19 -33.07 4.38 4.42
N SER A 20 -33.23 5.71 4.35
CA SER A 20 -33.91 6.40 3.26
C SER A 20 -32.90 7.18 2.43
N GLN A 21 -33.07 7.20 1.11
CA GLN A 21 -32.22 8.02 0.24
C GLN A 21 -32.58 9.49 0.40
N ALA A 22 -31.65 10.25 0.98
CA ALA A 22 -31.81 11.71 1.17
C ALA A 22 -31.33 12.51 -0.05
N PHE A 23 -30.33 11.99 -0.79
CA PHE A 23 -29.72 12.70 -1.91
C PHE A 23 -29.18 11.72 -2.95
N SER A 24 -29.17 12.16 -4.22
CA SER A 24 -28.49 11.45 -5.31
C SER A 24 -28.01 12.46 -6.35
N GLN A 25 -26.74 12.31 -6.77
CA GLN A 25 -26.12 13.12 -7.80
C GLN A 25 -25.31 12.23 -8.74
N SER A 26 -25.56 12.38 -10.03
CA SER A 26 -24.70 11.78 -11.06
C SER A 26 -23.59 12.75 -11.44
N LEU A 27 -22.40 12.24 -11.67
CA LEU A 27 -21.24 12.99 -12.16
C LEU A 27 -20.45 12.17 -13.16
N ASN A 28 -19.88 12.86 -14.13
CA ASN A 28 -18.93 12.26 -15.06
C ASN A 28 -17.52 12.56 -14.58
N VAL A 29 -16.69 11.53 -14.54
CA VAL A 29 -15.29 11.62 -14.16
C VAL A 29 -14.43 11.41 -15.40
N ASP A 30 -13.52 12.34 -15.62
CA ASP A 30 -12.45 12.23 -16.60
C ASP A 30 -11.11 12.46 -15.88
N ILE A 31 -10.33 11.39 -15.74
CA ILE A 31 -9.05 11.42 -15.04
C ILE A 31 -8.00 11.88 -16.03
N THR A 32 -7.53 13.10 -15.87
CA THR A 32 -6.49 13.72 -16.70
C THR A 32 -5.08 13.38 -16.21
N ASP A 33 -4.91 13.17 -14.91
CA ASP A 33 -3.67 12.71 -14.29
C ASP A 33 -3.86 11.26 -13.78
N THR A 34 -3.39 10.29 -14.57
CA THR A 34 -3.52 8.87 -14.26
C THR A 34 -2.67 8.42 -13.07
N PHE A 35 -1.64 9.18 -12.71
CA PHE A 35 -0.77 8.89 -11.57
C PHE A 35 -1.15 9.64 -10.29
N GLY A 36 -1.85 10.75 -10.39
CA GLY A 36 -2.25 11.56 -9.24
C GLY A 36 -2.86 10.75 -8.09
N PRO A 37 -3.81 9.84 -8.32
CA PRO A 37 -4.37 8.99 -7.26
C PRO A 37 -3.34 8.12 -6.53
N PHE A 38 -2.18 7.87 -7.16
CA PHE A 38 -1.11 7.00 -6.68
C PHE A 38 0.17 7.74 -6.29
N LEU A 39 0.13 9.08 -6.30
CA LEU A 39 1.22 9.97 -5.86
C LEU A 39 0.83 10.79 -4.63
N TYR A 40 -0.44 11.16 -4.53
CA TYR A 40 -0.92 12.03 -3.46
C TYR A 40 -1.45 11.24 -2.26
N PRO A 41 -1.47 11.86 -1.06
CA PRO A 41 -2.06 11.25 0.12
C PRO A 41 -3.57 11.03 -0.03
N ASN A 42 -4.07 10.02 0.66
CA ASN A 42 -5.49 9.75 0.81
C ASN A 42 -5.78 9.23 2.23
N GLN A 43 -7.03 8.85 2.54
CA GLN A 43 -7.38 8.40 3.89
C GLN A 43 -6.64 7.13 4.35
N TYR A 44 -6.18 6.28 3.41
CA TYR A 44 -5.49 5.02 3.72
C TYR A 44 -3.97 5.17 3.76
N VAL A 45 -3.46 6.18 3.06
CA VAL A 45 -2.04 6.53 2.99
C VAL A 45 -1.93 8.02 3.29
N ASN A 46 -2.10 8.37 4.56
CA ASN A 46 -2.11 9.77 4.98
C ASN A 46 -0.70 10.23 5.35
N PHE A 47 -0.19 11.21 4.62
CA PHE A 47 1.10 11.84 4.86
C PHE A 47 1.09 13.28 4.36
N ASN A 48 2.04 14.07 4.84
CA ASN A 48 2.30 15.44 4.39
C ASN A 48 3.83 15.70 4.41
N PRO A 49 4.30 16.83 3.87
CA PRO A 49 5.75 17.11 3.82
C PRO A 49 6.47 17.11 5.18
N ALA A 50 5.77 17.28 6.29
CA ALA A 50 6.35 17.26 7.64
C ALA A 50 6.31 15.86 8.27
N SER A 51 5.67 14.87 7.63
CA SER A 51 5.60 13.51 8.16
C SER A 51 6.99 12.88 8.27
N ALA A 52 7.25 12.21 9.40
CA ALA A 52 8.51 11.49 9.63
C ALA A 52 8.76 10.39 8.59
N ALA A 53 7.70 9.75 8.11
CA ALA A 53 7.77 8.77 7.02
C ALA A 53 8.30 9.39 5.71
N VAL A 54 7.89 10.62 5.39
CA VAL A 54 8.39 11.37 4.22
C VAL A 54 9.86 11.69 4.35
N GLN A 55 10.28 12.19 5.52
CA GLN A 55 11.69 12.51 5.80
C GLN A 55 12.57 11.26 5.74
N LYS A 56 12.09 10.14 6.32
CA LYS A 56 12.80 8.86 6.24
C LYS A 56 12.87 8.33 4.80
N GLY A 57 11.81 8.44 4.03
CA GLY A 57 11.82 8.10 2.60
C GLY A 57 12.90 8.89 1.84
N ALA A 58 13.00 10.19 2.06
CA ALA A 58 14.02 11.04 1.44
C ALA A 58 15.44 10.66 1.88
N GLU A 59 15.65 10.39 3.18
CA GLU A 59 16.94 9.90 3.72
C GLU A 59 17.40 8.62 3.01
N LEU A 60 16.50 7.62 2.94
CA LEU A 60 16.80 6.33 2.33
C LEU A 60 17.09 6.42 0.83
N SER A 61 16.48 7.39 0.16
CA SER A 61 16.57 7.57 -1.28
C SER A 61 17.81 8.40 -1.70
N ALA A 62 18.47 9.09 -0.77
CA ALA A 62 19.52 10.06 -1.07
C ALA A 62 20.74 9.46 -1.81
N GLY A 63 20.99 8.16 -1.68
CA GLY A 63 22.10 7.46 -2.36
C GLY A 63 21.68 6.61 -3.56
N ALA A 64 20.39 6.60 -3.90
CA ALA A 64 19.87 5.77 -4.98
C ALA A 64 20.19 6.40 -6.35
N ALA A 65 20.63 5.56 -7.29
CA ALA A 65 20.97 6.01 -8.66
C ALA A 65 19.72 6.12 -9.56
N ASP A 66 18.65 5.39 -9.23
CA ASP A 66 17.43 5.29 -10.02
C ASP A 66 16.22 4.91 -9.12
N GLN A 67 15.03 4.82 -9.73
CA GLN A 67 13.81 4.43 -9.04
C GLN A 67 13.89 3.04 -8.37
N ILE A 68 14.59 2.10 -9.01
CA ILE A 68 14.80 0.75 -8.48
C ILE A 68 15.59 0.80 -7.19
N GLY A 69 16.66 1.59 -7.17
CA GLY A 69 17.48 1.85 -5.98
C GLY A 69 16.67 2.44 -4.84
N VAL A 70 15.78 3.41 -5.13
CA VAL A 70 14.85 4.00 -4.13
C VAL A 70 13.93 2.95 -3.56
N VAL A 71 13.24 2.17 -4.42
CA VAL A 71 12.32 1.12 -3.98
C VAL A 71 13.05 0.07 -3.14
N THR A 72 14.23 -0.36 -3.57
CA THR A 72 15.05 -1.34 -2.86
C THR A 72 15.47 -0.83 -1.47
N ALA A 73 15.91 0.42 -1.37
CA ALA A 73 16.34 1.01 -0.10
C ALA A 73 15.17 1.09 0.90
N ILE A 74 14.01 1.58 0.45
CA ILE A 74 12.80 1.69 1.28
C ILE A 74 12.30 0.28 1.68
N TYR A 75 12.23 -0.65 0.74
CA TYR A 75 11.84 -2.03 1.00
C TYR A 75 12.73 -2.68 2.06
N ASN A 76 14.06 -2.63 1.87
CA ASN A 76 15.01 -3.22 2.80
C ASN A 76 14.91 -2.58 4.19
N TYR A 77 14.69 -1.27 4.27
CA TYR A 77 14.46 -0.61 5.54
C TYR A 77 13.24 -1.18 6.25
N VAL A 78 12.10 -1.27 5.56
CA VAL A 78 10.84 -1.75 6.14
C VAL A 78 10.97 -3.20 6.63
N ILE A 79 11.47 -4.12 5.80
CA ILE A 79 11.58 -5.53 6.19
C ILE A 79 12.56 -5.81 7.35
N ASN A 80 13.61 -4.98 7.46
CA ASN A 80 14.64 -5.17 8.48
C ASN A 80 14.36 -4.41 9.78
N ASN A 81 13.47 -3.43 9.76
CA ASN A 81 13.23 -2.58 10.93
C ASN A 81 11.83 -2.72 11.52
N LEU A 82 10.85 -3.26 10.80
CA LEU A 82 9.51 -3.48 11.33
C LEU A 82 9.32 -4.92 11.78
N THR A 83 8.56 -5.09 12.86
CA THR A 83 8.12 -6.37 13.38
C THR A 83 6.61 -6.52 13.21
N TYR A 84 6.16 -7.70 12.79
CA TYR A 84 4.73 -7.94 12.59
C TYR A 84 3.97 -8.04 13.92
N ASP A 85 2.91 -7.24 14.05
CA ASP A 85 2.06 -7.20 15.25
C ASP A 85 0.92 -8.23 15.13
N THR A 86 1.19 -9.45 15.57
CA THR A 86 0.21 -10.54 15.57
C THR A 86 -1.00 -10.24 16.46
N ALA A 87 -0.79 -9.58 17.59
CA ALA A 87 -1.88 -9.24 18.52
C ALA A 87 -2.84 -8.23 17.89
N LYS A 88 -2.30 -7.18 17.28
CA LYS A 88 -3.08 -6.21 16.50
C LYS A 88 -3.82 -6.87 15.34
N ALA A 89 -3.15 -7.75 14.59
CA ALA A 89 -3.76 -8.45 13.46
C ALA A 89 -5.00 -9.27 13.86
N GLN A 90 -5.01 -9.83 15.07
CA GLN A 90 -6.13 -10.60 15.61
C GLN A 90 -7.27 -9.74 16.18
N SER A 91 -6.98 -8.51 16.57
CA SER A 91 -7.91 -7.64 17.31
C SER A 91 -8.36 -6.39 16.56
N VAL A 92 -7.71 -6.05 15.45
CA VAL A 92 -8.01 -4.85 14.67
C VAL A 92 -9.47 -4.84 14.18
N GLN A 93 -10.14 -3.71 14.38
CA GLN A 93 -11.54 -3.54 14.02
C GLN A 93 -11.69 -2.98 12.59
N SER A 94 -12.85 -3.22 11.99
CA SER A 94 -13.23 -2.59 10.73
C SER A 94 -13.18 -1.06 10.85
N GLY A 95 -12.67 -0.41 9.81
CA GLY A 95 -12.49 1.05 9.80
C GLY A 95 -11.14 1.51 10.33
N TYR A 96 -10.25 0.60 10.73
CA TYR A 96 -8.88 0.95 11.08
C TYR A 96 -8.17 1.64 9.90
N LEU A 97 -7.48 2.73 10.19
CA LEU A 97 -6.64 3.48 9.25
C LEU A 97 -5.20 3.54 9.77
N PRO A 98 -4.20 3.19 8.97
CA PRO A 98 -2.79 3.30 9.36
C PRO A 98 -2.38 4.75 9.64
N ASN A 99 -1.56 4.96 10.66
CA ASN A 99 -0.82 6.19 10.85
C ASN A 99 0.67 5.90 10.59
N VAL A 100 1.16 6.36 9.44
CA VAL A 100 2.50 6.01 8.95
C VAL A 100 3.63 6.48 9.86
N ASP A 101 3.46 7.63 10.54
CA ASP A 101 4.47 8.16 11.44
C ASP A 101 4.52 7.37 12.76
N VAL A 102 3.35 6.91 13.24
CA VAL A 102 3.27 6.03 14.43
C VAL A 102 3.88 4.66 14.10
N VAL A 103 3.57 4.09 12.95
CA VAL A 103 4.15 2.80 12.50
C VAL A 103 5.67 2.91 12.42
N LEU A 104 6.18 3.99 11.82
CA LEU A 104 7.61 4.25 11.73
C LEU A 104 8.26 4.37 13.12
N ALA A 105 7.63 5.11 14.03
CA ALA A 105 8.19 5.35 15.38
C ALA A 105 8.15 4.08 16.27
N GLN A 106 7.12 3.26 16.15
CA GLN A 106 6.94 2.04 16.94
C GLN A 106 7.67 0.83 16.37
N HIS A 107 8.09 0.87 15.10
CA HIS A 107 8.70 -0.26 14.40
C HIS A 107 7.85 -1.54 14.43
N THR A 108 6.52 -1.39 14.45
CA THR A 108 5.60 -2.53 14.50
C THR A 108 4.30 -2.21 13.77
N GLY A 109 3.67 -3.22 13.18
CA GLY A 109 2.41 -3.07 12.47
C GLY A 109 1.90 -4.35 11.85
N ILE A 110 0.70 -4.27 11.27
CA ILE A 110 0.09 -5.32 10.46
C ILE A 110 0.36 -5.08 8.97
N CYS A 111 -0.05 -5.99 8.10
CA CYS A 111 0.15 -5.87 6.64
C CYS A 111 -0.28 -4.51 6.08
N PHE A 112 -1.40 -3.98 6.57
CA PHE A 112 -1.92 -2.68 6.15
C PHE A 112 -0.99 -1.53 6.58
N ASP A 113 -0.38 -1.61 7.76
CA ASP A 113 0.59 -0.62 8.25
C ASP A 113 1.87 -0.63 7.41
N TYR A 114 2.39 -1.82 7.08
CA TYR A 114 3.57 -1.99 6.22
C TYR A 114 3.32 -1.40 4.83
N ALA A 115 2.19 -1.78 4.22
CA ALA A 115 1.82 -1.29 2.89
C ALA A 115 1.64 0.23 2.87
N ALA A 116 0.96 0.80 3.88
CA ALA A 116 0.74 2.24 3.97
C ALA A 116 2.04 3.02 4.18
N LEU A 117 2.94 2.54 5.06
CA LEU A 117 4.23 3.18 5.31
C LEU A 117 5.10 3.19 4.05
N MET A 118 5.25 2.03 3.38
CA MET A 118 6.01 1.97 2.12
C MET A 118 5.40 2.86 1.04
N THR A 119 4.07 2.82 0.89
CA THR A 119 3.39 3.67 -0.09
C THR A 119 3.63 5.15 0.18
N ALA A 120 3.55 5.60 1.45
CA ALA A 120 3.82 7.00 1.81
C ALA A 120 5.26 7.39 1.49
N MET A 121 6.24 6.55 1.84
CA MET A 121 7.65 6.79 1.53
C MET A 121 7.90 6.88 0.02
N LEU A 122 7.36 5.94 -0.77
CA LEU A 122 7.56 5.89 -2.22
C LEU A 122 6.87 7.05 -2.95
N ARG A 123 5.60 7.34 -2.61
CA ARG A 123 4.87 8.48 -3.19
C ARG A 123 5.58 9.80 -2.91
N SER A 124 6.12 9.98 -1.71
CA SER A 124 6.89 11.18 -1.37
C SER A 124 8.19 11.33 -2.17
N GLN A 125 8.69 10.26 -2.78
CA GLN A 125 9.81 10.26 -3.72
C GLN A 125 9.37 10.26 -5.18
N ASN A 126 8.10 10.65 -5.44
CA ASN A 126 7.51 10.73 -6.77
C ASN A 126 7.48 9.38 -7.52
N ILE A 127 7.35 8.29 -6.80
CA ILE A 127 7.16 6.95 -7.37
C ILE A 127 5.67 6.56 -7.23
N PRO A 128 4.91 6.49 -8.33
CA PRO A 128 3.50 6.12 -8.25
C PRO A 128 3.35 4.74 -7.64
N THR A 129 2.61 4.66 -6.54
CA THR A 129 2.48 3.43 -5.74
C THR A 129 1.02 3.20 -5.36
N LYS A 130 0.49 2.03 -5.69
CA LYS A 130 -0.82 1.57 -5.22
C LYS A 130 -0.67 0.83 -3.91
N LEU A 131 -1.45 1.22 -2.91
CA LEU A 131 -1.76 0.34 -1.78
C LEU A 131 -2.88 -0.58 -2.23
N VAL A 132 -2.65 -1.88 -2.22
CA VAL A 132 -3.60 -2.89 -2.68
C VAL A 132 -4.09 -3.71 -1.50
N VAL A 133 -5.40 -3.98 -1.48
CA VAL A 133 -6.04 -4.83 -0.48
C VAL A 133 -6.80 -5.93 -1.18
N GLY A 134 -6.68 -7.15 -0.71
CA GLY A 134 -7.30 -8.30 -1.33
C GLY A 134 -7.07 -9.58 -0.56
N TYR A 135 -6.83 -10.67 -1.27
CA TYR A 135 -6.58 -11.97 -0.67
C TYR A 135 -5.27 -12.56 -1.18
N THR A 136 -4.51 -13.18 -0.27
CA THR A 136 -3.44 -14.10 -0.60
C THR A 136 -3.85 -15.49 -0.11
N GLY A 137 -4.17 -16.39 -1.04
CA GLY A 137 -4.90 -17.61 -0.71
C GLY A 137 -6.26 -17.29 -0.08
N SER A 138 -6.48 -17.68 1.18
CA SER A 138 -7.68 -17.37 1.97
C SER A 138 -7.50 -16.18 2.93
N LEU A 139 -6.29 -15.66 3.07
CA LEU A 139 -5.97 -14.58 4.01
C LEU A 139 -6.27 -13.22 3.39
N TYR A 140 -7.07 -12.40 4.09
CA TYR A 140 -7.26 -10.99 3.75
C TYR A 140 -5.97 -10.22 4.05
N HIS A 141 -5.45 -9.51 3.06
CA HIS A 141 -4.09 -9.01 3.10
C HIS A 141 -3.96 -7.65 2.40
N ALA A 142 -2.89 -6.92 2.71
CA ALA A 142 -2.53 -5.68 2.04
C ALA A 142 -1.08 -5.75 1.55
N TRP A 143 -0.85 -5.23 0.35
CA TRP A 143 0.47 -5.14 -0.30
C TRP A 143 0.56 -3.89 -1.17
N ILE A 144 1.63 -3.74 -1.92
CA ILE A 144 1.80 -2.59 -2.82
C ILE A 144 2.12 -3.03 -4.25
N ASN A 145 1.75 -2.18 -5.22
CA ASN A 145 2.24 -2.22 -6.59
C ASN A 145 2.90 -0.88 -6.89
N VAL A 146 4.03 -0.87 -7.61
CA VAL A 146 4.74 0.36 -7.97
C VAL A 146 4.84 0.53 -9.47
N TYR A 147 4.83 1.76 -9.92
CA TYR A 147 5.10 2.10 -11.31
C TYR A 147 6.57 2.48 -11.46
N LEU A 148 7.23 1.86 -12.43
CA LEU A 148 8.62 2.15 -12.78
C LEU A 148 8.72 2.60 -14.23
N ASP A 149 9.47 3.66 -14.45
CA ASP A 149 9.68 4.21 -15.78
C ASP A 149 10.29 3.16 -16.72
N GLY A 150 9.73 3.05 -17.91
CA GLY A 150 10.16 2.06 -18.90
C GLY A 150 9.67 0.63 -18.67
N GLN A 151 9.09 0.32 -17.50
CA GLN A 151 8.57 -1.02 -17.17
C GLN A 151 7.04 -1.03 -16.98
N GLY A 152 6.46 0.09 -16.55
CA GLY A 152 5.05 0.19 -16.22
C GLY A 152 4.75 -0.24 -14.78
N TRP A 153 3.50 -0.66 -14.53
CA TRP A 153 3.08 -1.17 -13.23
C TRP A 153 3.71 -2.55 -12.97
N VAL A 154 4.45 -2.62 -11.88
CA VAL A 154 4.99 -3.86 -11.33
C VAL A 154 4.09 -4.28 -10.19
N ASP A 155 3.36 -5.38 -10.39
CA ASP A 155 2.38 -5.88 -9.43
C ASP A 155 3.03 -6.74 -8.35
N ASN A 156 2.48 -6.69 -7.14
CA ASN A 156 2.86 -7.54 -5.99
C ASN A 156 4.34 -7.44 -5.57
N VAL A 157 4.88 -6.35 -5.56
CA VAL A 157 6.23 -5.86 -5.56
C VAL A 157 7.10 -6.32 -4.39
N ILE A 158 8.35 -6.47 -4.39
CA ILE A 158 9.49 -6.22 -5.28
C ILE A 158 10.75 -6.71 -4.62
N TYR A 159 11.50 -7.45 -5.24
CA TYR A 159 12.94 -7.55 -5.07
C TYR A 159 13.58 -7.67 -6.44
N PHE A 160 14.53 -6.79 -6.70
CA PHE A 160 15.40 -6.91 -7.86
C PHE A 160 16.71 -7.52 -7.38
N ASP A 161 17.02 -8.75 -7.83
CA ASP A 161 18.24 -9.44 -7.43
C ASP A 161 19.44 -9.14 -8.34
N GLY A 162 19.32 -8.13 -9.21
CA GLY A 162 20.29 -7.76 -10.20
C GLY A 162 20.05 -8.37 -11.58
N HIS A 163 19.12 -9.31 -11.70
CA HIS A 163 18.75 -10.00 -12.95
C HIS A 163 17.24 -10.04 -13.20
N ASP A 164 16.44 -10.38 -12.18
CA ASP A 164 15.01 -10.57 -12.29
C ASP A 164 14.23 -9.88 -11.17
N TRP A 165 13.02 -9.43 -11.50
CA TRP A 165 12.04 -8.97 -10.53
C TRP A 165 11.41 -10.17 -9.83
N LYS A 166 11.46 -10.18 -8.50
CA LYS A 166 10.78 -11.17 -7.68
C LYS A 166 9.71 -10.51 -6.84
N LEU A 167 8.56 -11.15 -6.76
CA LEU A 167 7.51 -10.79 -5.82
C LEU A 167 8.03 -10.88 -4.40
N MET A 168 7.91 -9.79 -3.64
CA MET A 168 8.25 -9.80 -2.22
C MET A 168 7.30 -8.89 -1.45
N ASP A 169 6.27 -9.50 -0.88
CA ASP A 169 5.43 -8.85 0.11
C ASP A 169 6.27 -8.54 1.36
N PRO A 170 6.46 -7.26 1.75
CA PRO A 170 7.32 -6.88 2.87
C PRO A 170 6.83 -7.47 4.20
N THR A 171 5.53 -7.68 4.37
CA THR A 171 4.97 -8.29 5.56
C THR A 171 5.41 -9.73 5.73
N PHE A 172 5.27 -10.54 4.68
CA PHE A 172 5.74 -11.93 4.71
C PHE A 172 7.26 -12.02 4.80
N ALA A 173 7.99 -11.17 4.07
CA ALA A 173 9.44 -11.14 4.12
C ALA A 173 9.95 -10.82 5.54
N SER A 174 9.33 -9.86 6.22
CA SER A 174 9.67 -9.48 7.61
C SER A 174 9.28 -10.57 8.61
N SER A 175 8.05 -11.09 8.56
CA SER A 175 7.53 -12.06 9.52
C SER A 175 8.20 -13.44 9.38
N GLY A 176 8.52 -13.84 8.16
CA GLY A 176 9.15 -15.13 7.85
C GLY A 176 10.66 -15.15 7.98
N LYS A 177 11.29 -14.05 8.41
CA LYS A 177 12.75 -13.92 8.47
C LYS A 177 13.44 -14.41 7.17
N GLN A 178 12.80 -14.14 6.05
CA GLN A 178 13.26 -14.54 4.71
C GLN A 178 13.44 -16.05 4.55
N SER A 179 12.58 -16.88 5.20
CA SER A 179 12.62 -18.32 4.99
C SER A 179 12.40 -18.66 3.50
N ARG A 180 13.04 -19.74 3.04
CA ARG A 180 12.99 -20.16 1.63
C ARG A 180 11.56 -20.47 1.18
N GLU A 181 10.76 -21.07 2.05
CA GLU A 181 9.36 -21.41 1.78
C GLU A 181 8.50 -20.16 1.64
N ILE A 182 8.69 -19.17 2.50
CA ILE A 182 7.98 -17.88 2.42
C ILE A 182 8.38 -17.13 1.16
N MET A 183 9.65 -17.09 0.82
CA MET A 183 10.13 -16.46 -0.41
C MET A 183 9.56 -17.12 -1.67
N GLN A 184 9.41 -18.46 -1.67
CA GLN A 184 8.74 -19.17 -2.76
C GLN A 184 7.23 -18.86 -2.83
N TYR A 185 6.56 -18.75 -1.68
CA TYR A 185 5.14 -18.41 -1.63
C TYR A 185 4.88 -17.00 -2.14
N ILE A 186 5.66 -16.03 -1.68
CA ILE A 186 5.60 -14.62 -2.12
C ILE A 186 5.90 -14.53 -3.62
N GLY A 187 6.91 -15.24 -4.11
CA GLY A 187 7.31 -15.28 -5.51
C GLY A 187 6.28 -15.86 -6.49
N ASN A 188 5.17 -16.43 -5.98
CA ASN A 188 4.09 -16.95 -6.80
C ASN A 188 2.90 -15.96 -6.85
N GLY A 189 2.93 -15.03 -7.80
CA GLY A 189 1.89 -13.99 -7.98
C GLY A 189 0.46 -14.52 -8.13
N SER A 190 0.28 -15.78 -8.47
CA SER A 190 -1.04 -16.41 -8.60
C SER A 190 -1.80 -16.50 -7.27
N ASN A 191 -1.12 -16.40 -6.15
CA ASN A 191 -1.72 -16.43 -4.81
C ASN A 191 -2.43 -15.11 -4.45
N TYR A 192 -2.13 -14.02 -5.16
CA TYR A 192 -2.65 -12.68 -4.86
C TYR A 192 -3.85 -12.34 -5.73
N LYS A 193 -4.96 -11.97 -5.08
CA LYS A 193 -6.20 -11.52 -5.72
C LYS A 193 -6.57 -10.15 -5.21
N ALA A 194 -6.24 -9.12 -5.96
CA ALA A 194 -6.59 -7.73 -5.64
C ALA A 194 -8.11 -7.54 -5.59
N LYS A 195 -8.59 -6.81 -4.61
CA LYS A 195 -9.98 -6.40 -4.46
C LYS A 195 -10.14 -4.88 -4.57
N TYR A 196 -9.26 -4.14 -3.94
CA TYR A 196 -9.23 -2.68 -3.97
C TYR A 196 -7.79 -2.19 -4.16
N SER A 197 -7.62 -1.06 -4.85
CA SER A 197 -6.35 -0.34 -4.95
C SER A 197 -6.58 1.15 -4.72
N TYR A 198 -5.71 1.74 -3.92
CA TYR A 198 -5.81 3.11 -3.46
C TYR A 198 -4.54 3.89 -3.79
#